data_e4338bae624b473b0ba09d47b357d917
#
_entry.id   e4338bae624b473b0ba09d47b357d917
#
_cell.length_a   1.000
_cell.length_b   1.000
_cell.length_c   1.000
_cell.angle_alpha   90.00
_cell.angle_beta   90.00
_cell.angle_gamma   90.00
#
_symmetry.space_group_name_H-M   'P 1'
#
loop_
_entity.id
_entity.type
_entity.pdbx_description
1 polymer ?
#
loop_
_entity_poly.entity_id
_entity_poly.type
_entity_poly.pdbx_seq_one_letter_code
_entity_poly.pdbx_strand_id
1 'polypeptide(L)'
;VANNFVKFKNKSNVSGKLAYIISALYSLAGDLTNEMTVEIDGTQLEKDRLVLTTAANGRFQGGGMLNVPEADPFNRKISVMMIKNISRLRFLQLFPLYMKGKHVKYTDLVASVGCKNLKITASKPLSVTYDGEILMTESITISIIEGGVKIILPQYAMEKSDKKEILKRAATVKK
;
A
#
# COMPACT_ATOMS: atom_id res chain seq x y z
N VAL A 1 6.61 7.02 9.23
CA VAL A 1 7.48 7.19 8.04
C VAL A 1 7.09 8.43 7.27
N ALA A 2 5.82 8.58 6.84
CA ALA A 2 5.37 9.68 6.01
C ALA A 2 5.63 11.07 6.65
N ASN A 3 5.32 11.27 7.92
CA ASN A 3 5.59 12.53 8.63
C ASN A 3 7.08 12.89 8.67
N ASN A 4 7.94 11.89 8.81
CA ASN A 4 9.39 12.09 8.81
C ASN A 4 9.91 12.37 7.38
N PHE A 5 9.30 11.75 6.37
CA PHE A 5 9.65 12.00 4.98
C PHE A 5 9.46 13.47 4.58
N VAL A 6 8.33 14.07 4.94
CA VAL A 6 8.07 15.50 4.66
C VAL A 6 9.10 16.40 5.34
N LYS A 7 9.43 16.11 6.60
CA LYS A 7 10.47 16.87 7.35
C LYS A 7 11.85 16.78 6.68
N PHE A 8 12.24 15.60 6.21
CA PHE A 8 13.55 15.39 5.57
C PHE A 8 13.59 15.95 4.14
N LYS A 9 12.53 15.80 3.36
CA LYS A 9 12.44 16.35 2.01
C LYS A 9 12.58 17.88 1.99
N ASN A 10 11.99 18.55 2.95
CA ASN A 10 12.03 20.02 3.03
C ASN A 10 13.38 20.55 3.56
N LYS A 11 14.20 19.72 4.17
CA LYS A 11 15.44 20.13 4.87
C LYS A 11 16.73 19.75 4.13
N SER A 12 16.66 18.91 3.10
CA SER A 12 17.85 18.40 2.40
C SER A 12 17.60 18.23 0.89
N ASN A 13 18.59 18.56 0.08
CA ASN A 13 18.63 18.27 -1.38
C ASN A 13 18.79 16.78 -1.71
N VAL A 14 18.24 15.89 -0.88
CA VAL A 14 18.35 14.44 -1.03
C VAL A 14 17.29 13.94 -2.01
N SER A 15 17.67 13.05 -2.93
CA SER A 15 16.72 12.46 -3.88
C SER A 15 15.54 11.80 -3.14
N GLY A 16 14.33 11.89 -3.69
CA GLY A 16 13.11 11.42 -3.02
C GLY A 16 13.18 9.97 -2.53
N LYS A 17 13.89 9.09 -3.24
CA LYS A 17 14.10 7.69 -2.85
C LYS A 17 14.99 7.55 -1.61
N LEU A 18 16.08 8.33 -1.54
CA LEU A 18 17.00 8.31 -0.39
C LEU A 18 16.35 8.94 0.84
N ALA A 19 15.60 10.04 0.68
CA ALA A 19 14.84 10.67 1.75
C ALA A 19 13.82 9.69 2.36
N TYR A 20 13.17 8.87 1.52
CA TYR A 20 12.24 7.84 2.01
C TYR A 20 12.94 6.77 2.84
N ILE A 21 14.10 6.27 2.39
CA ILE A 21 14.90 5.28 3.14
C ILE A 21 15.33 5.84 4.50
N ILE A 22 15.85 7.07 4.54
CA ILE A 22 16.26 7.74 5.77
C ILE A 22 15.06 7.91 6.71
N SER A 23 13.90 8.29 6.18
CA SER A 23 12.67 8.45 6.97
C SER A 23 12.17 7.13 7.55
N ALA A 24 12.28 6.04 6.79
CA ALA A 24 11.95 4.70 7.25
C ALA A 24 12.87 4.27 8.39
N LEU A 25 14.19 4.48 8.24
CA LEU A 25 15.18 4.18 9.27
C LEU A 25 14.97 5.02 10.54
N TYR A 26 14.70 6.31 10.39
CA TYR A 26 14.41 7.19 11.51
C TYR A 26 13.14 6.75 12.28
N SER A 27 12.15 6.24 11.56
CA SER A 27 10.91 5.74 12.18
C SER A 27 11.12 4.51 13.06
N LEU A 28 12.25 3.80 12.90
CA LEU A 28 12.63 2.69 13.79
C LEU A 28 12.90 3.12 15.23
N ALA A 29 13.17 4.40 15.48
CA ALA A 29 13.37 4.90 16.85
C ALA A 29 12.07 4.95 17.67
N GLY A 30 10.91 5.04 17.00
CA GLY A 30 9.59 5.08 17.62
C GLY A 30 8.87 3.72 17.69
N ASP A 31 7.61 3.75 18.13
CA ASP A 31 6.72 2.60 18.01
C ASP A 31 6.31 2.44 16.52
N LEU A 32 6.56 1.25 15.99
CA LEU A 32 6.27 0.93 14.59
C LEU A 32 4.86 0.40 14.38
N THR A 33 4.18 0.04 15.46
CA THR A 33 2.92 -0.68 15.39
C THR A 33 1.76 0.15 15.90
N ASN A 34 0.61 -0.04 15.29
CA ASN A 34 -0.66 0.46 15.79
C ASN A 34 -1.62 -0.72 15.94
N GLU A 35 -2.40 -0.68 17.02
CA GLU A 35 -3.54 -1.59 17.14
C GLU A 35 -4.65 -1.12 16.23
N MET A 36 -5.00 -1.96 15.26
CA MET A 36 -6.02 -1.68 14.27
C MET A 36 -7.03 -2.82 14.20
N THR A 37 -8.28 -2.44 14.01
CA THR A 37 -9.34 -3.34 13.57
C THR A 37 -9.56 -3.07 12.09
N VAL A 38 -9.49 -4.10 11.28
CA VAL A 38 -9.67 -4.03 9.83
C VAL A 38 -10.95 -4.77 9.47
N GLU A 39 -11.85 -4.08 8.77
CA GLU A 39 -13.09 -4.64 8.25
C GLU A 39 -13.01 -4.69 6.72
N ILE A 40 -13.28 -5.85 6.16
CA ILE A 40 -13.19 -6.15 4.73
C ILE A 40 -14.55 -6.62 4.22
N ASP A 41 -15.18 -5.83 3.35
CA ASP A 41 -16.51 -6.11 2.79
C ASP A 41 -17.56 -6.47 3.88
N GLY A 42 -17.55 -5.73 5.00
CA GLY A 42 -18.45 -5.95 6.14
C GLY A 42 -18.01 -7.04 7.12
N THR A 43 -16.93 -7.77 6.82
CA THR A 43 -16.37 -8.77 7.73
C THR A 43 -15.22 -8.17 8.54
N GLN A 44 -15.38 -8.08 9.84
CA GLN A 44 -14.34 -7.62 10.73
C GLN A 44 -13.30 -8.72 10.96
N LEU A 45 -12.04 -8.39 10.74
CA LEU A 45 -10.92 -9.24 11.13
C LEU A 45 -10.59 -9.05 12.62
N GLU A 46 -9.90 -10.01 13.21
CA GLU A 46 -9.39 -9.86 14.57
C GLU A 46 -8.51 -8.62 14.69
N LYS A 47 -8.60 -7.95 15.84
CA LYS A 47 -7.76 -6.81 16.17
C LYS A 47 -6.31 -7.27 16.25
N ASP A 48 -5.43 -6.63 15.49
CA ASP A 48 -4.02 -6.98 15.44
C ASP A 48 -3.13 -5.74 15.56
N ARG A 49 -1.88 -5.95 15.93
CA ARG A 49 -0.83 -4.93 15.90
C ARG A 49 -0.16 -4.98 14.54
N LEU A 50 -0.41 -3.95 13.73
CA LEU A 50 0.09 -3.85 12.37
C LEU A 50 1.15 -2.74 12.26
N VAL A 51 2.22 -3.03 11.52
CA VAL A 51 3.23 -2.04 11.13
C VAL A 51 2.72 -1.17 10.00
N LEU A 52 2.00 -1.78 9.07
CA LEU A 52 1.51 -1.11 7.86
C LEU A 52 0.24 -1.79 7.35
N THR A 53 -0.72 -0.97 6.97
CA THR A 53 -1.84 -1.39 6.12
C THR A 53 -1.85 -0.50 4.88
N THR A 54 -1.87 -1.09 3.72
CA THR A 54 -1.90 -0.37 2.43
C THR A 54 -3.13 -0.79 1.65
N ALA A 55 -3.92 0.18 1.22
CA ALA A 55 -4.99 0.01 0.25
C ALA A 55 -4.51 0.58 -1.09
N ALA A 56 -4.53 -0.21 -2.15
CA ALA A 56 -3.96 0.21 -3.43
C ALA A 56 -4.74 -0.32 -4.63
N ASN A 57 -4.79 0.50 -5.66
CA ASN A 57 -5.27 0.13 -7.00
C ASN A 57 -4.10 -0.19 -7.94
N GLY A 58 -2.92 0.39 -7.66
CA GLY A 58 -1.70 0.20 -8.43
C GLY A 58 -0.58 -0.46 -7.62
N ARG A 59 0.35 -1.08 -8.32
CA ARG A 59 1.44 -1.87 -7.71
C ARG A 59 2.54 -1.02 -7.07
N PHE A 60 2.74 0.19 -7.56
CA PHE A 60 3.90 1.02 -7.22
C PHE A 60 3.51 2.24 -6.39
N GLN A 61 4.35 2.58 -5.43
CA GLN A 61 4.22 3.76 -4.57
C GLN A 61 5.58 4.44 -4.38
N GLY A 62 5.58 5.71 -4.01
CA GLY A 62 6.77 6.41 -3.49
C GLY A 62 8.01 6.35 -4.37
N GLY A 63 7.89 6.62 -5.68
CA GLY A 63 9.03 6.67 -6.58
C GLY A 63 9.52 5.31 -7.09
N GLY A 64 8.61 4.33 -7.25
CA GLY A 64 8.91 3.05 -7.90
C GLY A 64 9.13 1.88 -6.96
N MET A 65 8.70 1.98 -5.71
CA MET A 65 8.65 0.81 -4.81
C MET A 65 7.46 -0.08 -5.19
N LEU A 66 7.72 -1.37 -5.35
CA LEU A 66 6.70 -2.38 -5.65
C LEU A 66 5.97 -2.78 -4.36
N ASN A 67 5.16 -1.86 -3.84
CA ASN A 67 4.53 -1.97 -2.53
C ASN A 67 3.45 -3.06 -2.48
N VAL A 68 2.52 -3.06 -3.45
CA VAL A 68 1.44 -4.05 -3.51
C VAL A 68 1.54 -4.82 -4.84
N PRO A 69 2.39 -5.85 -4.95
CA PRO A 69 2.68 -6.53 -6.22
C PRO A 69 1.46 -7.15 -6.90
N GLU A 70 0.45 -7.52 -6.10
CA GLU A 70 -0.78 -8.16 -6.55
C GLU A 70 -1.87 -7.17 -6.96
N ALA A 71 -1.64 -5.86 -6.76
CA ALA A 71 -2.62 -4.85 -7.16
C ALA A 71 -2.83 -4.83 -8.66
N ASP A 72 -4.10 -4.70 -9.04
CA ASP A 72 -4.53 -4.66 -10.43
C ASP A 72 -5.66 -3.65 -10.60
N PRO A 73 -5.42 -2.52 -11.29
CA PRO A 73 -6.42 -1.46 -11.46
C PRO A 73 -7.63 -1.88 -12.28
N PHE A 74 -7.58 -3.04 -12.93
CA PHE A 74 -8.66 -3.54 -13.80
C PHE A 74 -9.53 -4.62 -13.14
N ASN A 75 -9.18 -5.11 -11.96
CA ASN A 75 -9.90 -6.20 -11.28
C ASN A 75 -11.11 -5.75 -10.47
N ARG A 76 -11.43 -4.44 -10.45
CA ARG A 76 -12.54 -3.82 -9.70
C ARG A 76 -12.49 -4.09 -8.19
N LYS A 77 -11.29 -4.20 -7.64
CA LYS A 77 -11.05 -4.42 -6.22
C LYS A 77 -9.94 -3.50 -5.73
N ILE A 78 -10.02 -3.11 -4.48
CA ILE A 78 -8.92 -2.52 -3.75
C ILE A 78 -8.04 -3.68 -3.30
N SER A 79 -6.76 -3.66 -3.61
CA SER A 79 -5.80 -4.60 -3.04
C SER A 79 -5.32 -4.08 -1.69
N VAL A 80 -5.66 -4.81 -0.62
CA VAL A 80 -5.26 -4.50 0.75
C VAL A 80 -4.12 -5.40 1.14
N MET A 81 -3.02 -4.80 1.59
CA MET A 81 -1.87 -5.50 2.15
C MET A 81 -1.67 -5.07 3.59
N MET A 82 -1.52 -6.03 4.48
CA MET A 82 -1.30 -5.82 5.91
C MET A 82 0.02 -6.47 6.31
N ILE A 83 0.85 -5.73 7.04
CA ILE A 83 2.11 -6.24 7.60
C ILE A 83 1.98 -6.27 9.12
N LYS A 84 2.09 -7.46 9.69
CA LYS A 84 2.01 -7.70 11.12
C LYS A 84 3.20 -7.10 11.87
N ASN A 85 3.08 -7.08 13.19
CA ASN A 85 4.15 -6.63 14.06
C ASN A 85 5.43 -7.47 13.86
N ILE A 86 6.54 -6.78 13.64
CA ILE A 86 7.87 -7.37 13.48
C ILE A 86 8.90 -6.61 14.32
N SER A 87 9.96 -7.30 14.72
CA SER A 87 11.07 -6.66 15.42
C SER A 87 11.81 -5.67 14.50
N ARG A 88 12.47 -4.68 15.09
CA ARG A 88 13.27 -3.68 14.36
C ARG A 88 14.33 -4.30 13.47
N LEU A 89 15.02 -5.32 13.97
CA LEU A 89 16.03 -6.04 13.20
C LEU A 89 15.40 -6.76 12.01
N ARG A 90 14.25 -7.40 12.20
CA ARG A 90 13.50 -8.06 11.12
C ARG A 90 13.00 -7.06 10.08
N PHE A 91 12.57 -5.88 10.53
CA PHE A 91 12.21 -4.78 9.61
C PHE A 91 13.39 -4.40 8.70
N LEU A 92 14.60 -4.19 9.26
CA LEU A 92 15.79 -3.85 8.46
C LEU A 92 16.13 -4.93 7.42
N GLN A 93 15.98 -6.20 7.78
CA GLN A 93 16.21 -7.32 6.85
C GLN A 93 15.16 -7.38 5.73
N LEU A 94 13.90 -7.11 6.06
CA LEU A 94 12.79 -7.21 5.11
C LEU A 94 12.59 -5.96 4.26
N PHE A 95 13.04 -4.80 4.71
CA PHE A 95 12.84 -3.53 4.02
C PHE A 95 13.38 -3.52 2.57
N PRO A 96 14.59 -4.03 2.25
CA PRO A 96 15.05 -4.14 0.86
C PRO A 96 14.19 -5.08 0.00
N LEU A 97 13.62 -6.12 0.61
CA LEU A 97 12.72 -7.06 -0.06
C LEU A 97 11.34 -6.42 -0.30
N TYR A 98 10.86 -5.62 0.66
CA TYR A 98 9.66 -4.82 0.53
C TYR A 98 9.75 -3.85 -0.66
N MET A 99 10.85 -3.13 -0.81
CA MET A 99 11.07 -2.23 -1.94
C MET A 99 11.02 -2.92 -3.31
N LYS A 100 11.36 -4.22 -3.35
CA LYS A 100 11.40 -5.05 -4.56
C LYS A 100 10.12 -5.91 -4.74
N GLY A 101 9.12 -5.76 -3.87
CA GLY A 101 7.90 -6.57 -3.89
C GLY A 101 8.06 -8.02 -3.46
N LYS A 102 9.21 -8.39 -2.88
CA LYS A 102 9.50 -9.77 -2.47
C LYS A 102 8.97 -10.11 -1.07
N HIS A 103 8.45 -9.14 -0.35
CA HIS A 103 7.88 -9.30 0.99
C HIS A 103 6.63 -10.18 1.02
N VAL A 104 5.86 -10.24 -0.06
CA VAL A 104 4.66 -11.09 -0.17
C VAL A 104 4.94 -12.60 -0.01
N LYS A 105 6.20 -13.01 -0.09
CA LYS A 105 6.61 -14.41 0.17
C LYS A 105 6.57 -14.80 1.65
N TYR A 106 6.52 -13.83 2.54
CA TYR A 106 6.48 -14.03 4.00
C TYR A 106 5.04 -14.02 4.48
N THR A 107 4.29 -15.09 4.16
CA THR A 107 2.85 -15.20 4.43
C THR A 107 2.50 -15.28 5.92
N ASP A 108 3.47 -15.55 6.77
CA ASP A 108 3.37 -15.46 8.22
C ASP A 108 3.31 -14.01 8.73
N LEU A 109 3.88 -13.07 7.97
CA LEU A 109 3.99 -11.65 8.31
C LEU A 109 3.12 -10.74 7.44
N VAL A 110 2.85 -11.14 6.20
CA VAL A 110 2.17 -10.33 5.19
C VAL A 110 0.89 -11.03 4.76
N ALA A 111 -0.22 -10.35 4.94
CA ALA A 111 -1.51 -10.77 4.39
C ALA A 111 -1.92 -9.84 3.24
N SER A 112 -2.44 -10.41 2.18
CA SER A 112 -3.00 -9.67 1.04
C SER A 112 -4.42 -10.16 0.76
N VAL A 113 -5.34 -9.20 0.51
CA VAL A 113 -6.72 -9.50 0.17
C VAL A 113 -7.28 -8.44 -0.78
N GLY A 114 -8.17 -8.84 -1.68
CA GLY A 114 -8.91 -7.91 -2.54
C GLY A 114 -10.31 -7.68 -2.02
N CYS A 115 -10.76 -6.41 -1.91
CA CYS A 115 -12.08 -6.04 -1.42
C CYS A 115 -12.70 -4.90 -2.24
N LYS A 116 -13.98 -4.64 -2.01
CA LYS A 116 -14.67 -3.44 -2.51
C LYS A 116 -14.76 -2.34 -1.46
N ASN A 117 -14.86 -2.72 -0.19
CA ASN A 117 -14.95 -1.81 0.94
C ASN A 117 -13.93 -2.21 2.00
N LEU A 118 -13.16 -1.25 2.45
CA LEU A 118 -12.21 -1.39 3.53
C LEU A 118 -12.53 -0.37 4.60
N LYS A 119 -12.65 -0.79 5.86
CA LYS A 119 -12.71 0.12 6.99
C LYS A 119 -11.60 -0.22 7.96
N ILE A 120 -10.89 0.79 8.43
CA ILE A 120 -9.83 0.67 9.43
C ILE A 120 -10.20 1.56 10.60
N THR A 121 -10.13 1.01 11.81
CA THR A 121 -10.36 1.74 13.05
C THR A 121 -9.20 1.47 14.00
N ALA A 122 -8.73 2.49 14.69
CA ALA A 122 -7.65 2.38 15.66
C ALA A 122 -8.01 3.09 16.97
N SER A 123 -7.37 2.70 18.05
CA SER A 123 -7.55 3.31 19.37
C SER A 123 -6.81 4.65 19.56
N LYS A 124 -5.96 5.00 18.60
CA LYS A 124 -5.17 6.26 18.57
C LYS A 124 -5.12 6.77 17.13
N PRO A 125 -4.97 8.10 16.91
CA PRO A 125 -4.88 8.65 15.57
C PRO A 125 -3.78 8.00 14.74
N LEU A 126 -4.15 7.49 13.58
CA LEU A 126 -3.26 6.94 12.56
C LEU A 126 -2.80 8.04 11.61
N SER A 127 -1.56 7.97 11.19
CA SER A 127 -1.06 8.76 10.07
C SER A 127 -1.37 8.02 8.76
N VAL A 128 -2.38 8.47 8.07
CA VAL A 128 -2.76 7.94 6.76
C VAL A 128 -2.17 8.81 5.66
N THR A 129 -1.51 8.17 4.70
CA THR A 129 -0.99 8.87 3.51
C THR A 129 -1.83 8.46 2.31
N TYR A 130 -2.44 9.42 1.63
CA TYR A 130 -3.18 9.20 0.38
C TYR A 130 -2.71 10.21 -0.67
N ASP A 131 -2.29 9.71 -1.81
CA ASP A 131 -1.78 10.50 -2.96
C ASP A 131 -0.77 11.62 -2.61
N GLY A 132 0.01 11.41 -1.53
CA GLY A 132 1.03 12.34 -1.06
C GLY A 132 0.59 13.27 0.07
N GLU A 133 -0.70 13.34 0.37
CA GLU A 133 -1.26 14.07 1.50
C GLU A 133 -1.25 13.24 2.77
N ILE A 134 -1.24 13.89 3.93
CA ILE A 134 -1.24 13.21 5.23
C ILE A 134 -2.49 13.62 6.02
N LEU A 135 -3.24 12.62 6.44
CA LEU A 135 -4.40 12.74 7.30
C LEU A 135 -4.14 12.05 8.64
N MET A 136 -4.47 12.71 9.75
CA MET A 136 -4.51 12.08 11.08
C MET A 136 -5.97 11.75 11.42
N THR A 137 -6.26 10.45 11.60
CA THR A 137 -7.61 9.97 11.89
C THR A 137 -7.60 8.69 12.70
N GLU A 138 -8.64 8.44 13.47
CA GLU A 138 -8.85 7.18 14.19
C GLU A 138 -9.67 6.18 13.37
N SER A 139 -10.32 6.64 12.30
CA SER A 139 -11.09 5.76 11.43
C SER A 139 -11.05 6.26 9.99
N ILE A 140 -10.93 5.33 9.05
CA ILE A 140 -11.03 5.59 7.62
C ILE A 140 -11.81 4.49 6.93
N THR A 141 -12.68 4.91 6.01
CA THR A 141 -13.39 4.00 5.10
C THR A 141 -12.98 4.29 3.67
N ILE A 142 -12.62 3.25 2.94
CA ILE A 142 -12.19 3.32 1.54
C ILE A 142 -13.09 2.39 0.73
N SER A 143 -13.74 2.94 -0.30
CA SER A 143 -14.60 2.16 -1.21
C SER A 143 -14.14 2.34 -2.63
N ILE A 144 -14.24 1.28 -3.46
CA ILE A 144 -13.93 1.39 -4.88
C ILE A 144 -15.13 1.98 -5.64
N ILE A 145 -14.84 2.90 -6.54
CA ILE A 145 -15.80 3.38 -7.54
C ILE A 145 -15.45 2.72 -8.85
N GLU A 146 -16.23 1.72 -9.25
CA GLU A 146 -15.99 0.97 -10.48
C GLU A 146 -16.13 1.88 -11.69
N GLY A 147 -15.10 1.91 -12.54
CA GLY A 147 -15.10 2.75 -13.75
C GLY A 147 -15.04 4.26 -13.50
N GLY A 148 -14.69 4.68 -12.27
CA GLY A 148 -14.62 6.09 -11.88
C GLY A 148 -13.57 6.91 -12.64
N VAL A 149 -12.55 6.26 -13.22
CA VAL A 149 -11.49 6.91 -14.01
C VAL A 149 -11.34 6.21 -15.36
N LYS A 150 -11.32 7.00 -16.44
CA LYS A 150 -10.96 6.54 -17.78
C LYS A 150 -9.50 6.86 -18.06
N ILE A 151 -8.69 5.85 -18.33
CA ILE A 151 -7.26 6.01 -18.62
C ILE A 151 -7.05 5.84 -20.13
N ILE A 152 -6.39 6.82 -20.76
CA ILE A 152 -5.94 6.72 -22.14
C ILE A 152 -4.56 6.08 -22.13
N LEU A 153 -4.43 4.89 -22.69
CA LEU A 153 -3.17 4.19 -22.82
C LEU A 153 -2.60 4.42 -24.23
N PRO A 154 -1.34 4.83 -24.37
CA PRO A 154 -0.66 4.89 -25.66
C PRO A 154 -0.59 3.49 -26.29
N GLN A 155 -0.77 3.41 -27.62
CA GLN A 155 -0.80 2.13 -28.34
C GLN A 155 0.47 1.29 -28.12
N TYR A 156 1.65 1.91 -28.05
CA TYR A 156 2.91 1.21 -27.78
C TYR A 156 2.99 0.62 -26.35
N ALA A 157 2.28 1.20 -25.39
CA ALA A 157 2.22 0.66 -24.02
C ALA A 157 1.37 -0.62 -23.98
N MET A 158 0.40 -0.75 -24.90
CA MET A 158 -0.39 -1.96 -25.07
C MET A 158 0.39 -3.09 -25.77
N GLU A 159 1.42 -2.77 -26.54
CA GLU A 159 2.24 -3.75 -27.24
C GLU A 159 3.34 -4.35 -26.34
N LYS A 160 3.81 -3.59 -25.35
CA LYS A 160 4.85 -4.03 -24.40
C LYS A 160 4.32 -4.69 -23.13
N SER A 161 3.12 -4.38 -22.71
CA SER A 161 2.46 -5.08 -21.60
C SER A 161 1.61 -6.17 -22.22
N ASP A 162 1.83 -7.43 -21.82
CA ASP A 162 1.07 -8.59 -22.27
C ASP A 162 -0.33 -8.30 -22.83
N LYS A 163 -0.36 -7.90 -24.10
CA LYS A 163 -1.58 -7.54 -24.88
C LYS A 163 -2.67 -8.60 -24.70
N LYS A 164 -2.26 -9.86 -24.55
CA LYS A 164 -3.13 -11.00 -24.26
C LYS A 164 -3.78 -10.92 -22.87
N GLU A 165 -3.09 -10.43 -21.88
CA GLU A 165 -3.60 -10.38 -20.49
C GLU A 165 -4.51 -9.17 -20.27
N ILE A 166 -4.17 -8.02 -20.84
CA ILE A 166 -5.02 -6.82 -20.80
C ILE A 166 -6.31 -7.07 -21.56
N LEU A 167 -6.25 -7.68 -22.73
CA LEU A 167 -7.44 -8.01 -23.55
C LEU A 167 -8.30 -9.11 -22.90
N LYS A 168 -7.70 -10.12 -22.27
CA LYS A 168 -8.45 -11.12 -21.48
C LYS A 168 -9.20 -10.48 -20.33
N ARG A 169 -8.56 -9.57 -19.59
CA ARG A 169 -9.16 -8.88 -18.44
C ARG A 169 -10.22 -7.87 -18.87
N ALA A 170 -10.00 -7.14 -19.97
CA ALA A 170 -10.99 -6.24 -20.54
C ALA A 170 -12.24 -6.99 -21.07
N ALA A 171 -12.08 -8.20 -21.59
CA ALA A 171 -13.20 -9.04 -22.05
C ALA A 171 -14.03 -9.61 -20.89
N THR A 172 -13.41 -9.86 -19.73
CA THR A 172 -14.10 -10.33 -18.51
C THR A 172 -14.94 -9.22 -17.86
N VAL A 173 -14.64 -7.96 -18.15
CA VAL A 173 -15.35 -6.77 -17.66
C VAL A 173 -16.68 -6.51 -18.41
N LYS A 174 -16.91 -7.15 -19.55
CA LYS A 174 -18.14 -6.99 -20.36
C LYS A 174 -19.24 -8.02 -20.07
N LYS A 175 -19.04 -8.91 -19.12
CA LYS A 175 -20.06 -9.82 -18.58
C LYS A 175 -20.41 -9.42 -17.15
#